data_589516fe5b743ee7a5b8725b325862f5
#
_entry.id   589516fe5b743ee7a5b8725b325862f5
#
_cell.length_a   1.000
_cell.length_b   1.000
_cell.length_c   1.000
_cell.angle_alpha   90.00
_cell.angle_beta   90.00
_cell.angle_gamma   90.00
#
_symmetry.space_group_name_H-M   'P 1'
#
loop_
_entity.id
_entity.type
_entity.pdbx_description
1 polymer ?
#
loop_
_entity_poly.entity_id
_entity_poly.type
_entity_poly.pdbx_seq_one_letter_code
_entity_poly.pdbx_strand_id
1 'polypeptide(L)'
;AKAVKAAKPVKAARAAKPAKDRRPILNNTGLPEGYEIATKNARFLAWLMNFVWNFGVLSAALVVSVSGSTPTLPAIAALLMIITNVFVIPIMTGRTLGNFISRTRYITANESKPNPVHGFLVNSVGLMGLTGFGLVVFFMGRLFDDGGKLLPVSLVFLLIGLVLVIARIIDGRFKSNSDQNQGLYDMLFGAFLVK
;
A
#
# COMPACT_ATOMS: atom_id res chain seq x y z
N ALA A 1 -29.83 8.31 65.74
CA ALA A 1 -29.65 8.34 64.29
C ALA A 1 -28.57 7.33 63.88
N LYS A 2 -29.00 6.20 63.26
CA LYS A 2 -28.07 5.20 62.72
C LYS A 2 -27.69 5.59 61.29
N ALA A 3 -26.39 5.82 61.07
CA ALA A 3 -25.85 6.11 59.74
C ALA A 3 -25.94 4.86 58.80
N VAL A 4 -26.63 5.00 57.68
CA VAL A 4 -26.70 3.98 56.65
C VAL A 4 -25.37 3.97 55.89
N LYS A 5 -24.62 2.86 55.99
CA LYS A 5 -23.41 2.63 55.19
C LYS A 5 -23.74 2.49 53.70
N ALA A 6 -23.27 3.43 52.92
CA ALA A 6 -23.37 3.37 51.46
C ALA A 6 -22.69 2.09 50.90
N ALA A 7 -23.41 1.33 50.09
CA ALA A 7 -22.90 0.14 49.40
C ALA A 7 -21.83 0.52 48.38
N LYS A 8 -20.70 -0.20 48.43
CA LYS A 8 -19.61 -0.05 47.44
C LYS A 8 -20.11 -0.41 46.04
N PRO A 9 -19.76 0.36 45.01
CA PRO A 9 -20.15 0.04 43.62
C PRO A 9 -19.53 -1.30 43.19
N VAL A 10 -20.39 -2.17 42.69
CA VAL A 10 -20.01 -3.46 42.11
C VAL A 10 -19.11 -3.21 40.92
N LYS A 11 -17.87 -3.68 40.95
CA LYS A 11 -16.95 -3.64 39.80
C LYS A 11 -17.62 -4.35 38.64
N ALA A 12 -17.92 -3.58 37.58
CA ALA A 12 -18.41 -4.12 36.31
C ALA A 12 -17.49 -5.27 35.88
N ALA A 13 -18.06 -6.44 35.65
CA ALA A 13 -17.35 -7.61 35.17
C ALA A 13 -16.62 -7.24 33.85
N ARG A 14 -15.32 -7.34 33.89
CA ARG A 14 -14.45 -7.11 32.72
C ARG A 14 -14.85 -8.15 31.68
N ALA A 15 -15.44 -7.71 30.58
CA ALA A 15 -15.84 -8.59 29.49
C ALA A 15 -14.70 -9.54 29.16
N ALA A 16 -14.93 -10.83 29.23
CA ALA A 16 -13.96 -11.87 28.94
C ALA A 16 -13.46 -11.65 27.50
N LYS A 17 -12.13 -11.56 27.32
CA LYS A 17 -11.52 -11.53 25.99
C LYS A 17 -12.05 -12.75 25.21
N PRO A 18 -12.55 -12.58 23.98
CA PRO A 18 -13.02 -13.71 23.19
C PRO A 18 -11.87 -14.71 23.03
N ALA A 19 -12.19 -15.97 23.26
CA ALA A 19 -11.26 -17.08 23.20
C ALA A 19 -10.57 -17.11 21.82
N LYS A 20 -9.25 -17.18 21.83
CA LYS A 20 -8.32 -17.05 20.69
C LYS A 20 -8.43 -18.20 19.66
N ASP A 21 -9.29 -19.20 19.88
CA ASP A 21 -9.36 -20.45 19.11
C ASP A 21 -10.60 -20.63 18.24
N ARG A 22 -11.45 -19.62 18.09
CA ARG A 22 -12.57 -19.74 17.14
C ARG A 22 -12.05 -19.42 15.75
N ARG A 23 -12.03 -20.43 14.86
CA ARG A 23 -11.82 -20.17 13.43
C ARG A 23 -12.91 -19.21 12.97
N PRO A 24 -12.55 -18.11 12.28
CA PRO A 24 -13.55 -17.15 11.81
C PRO A 24 -14.52 -17.85 10.87
N ILE A 25 -15.79 -17.53 11.00
CA ILE A 25 -16.81 -17.97 10.05
C ILE A 25 -16.59 -17.16 8.78
N LEU A 26 -16.37 -17.83 7.66
CA LEU A 26 -16.15 -17.22 6.37
C LEU A 26 -17.46 -17.18 5.58
N ASN A 27 -17.72 -16.09 4.92
CA ASN A 27 -18.79 -16.03 3.93
C ASN A 27 -18.43 -16.82 2.66
N ASN A 28 -19.36 -16.93 1.70
CA ASN A 28 -19.17 -17.68 0.46
C ASN A 28 -18.00 -17.19 -0.39
N THR A 29 -17.44 -16.00 -0.09
CA THR A 29 -16.31 -15.41 -0.79
C THR A 29 -14.98 -15.57 -0.03
N GLY A 30 -15.00 -16.27 1.11
CA GLY A 30 -13.82 -16.46 1.97
C GLY A 30 -13.46 -15.26 2.85
N LEU A 31 -14.29 -14.21 2.86
CA LEU A 31 -14.15 -13.07 3.77
C LEU A 31 -14.70 -13.43 5.15
N PRO A 32 -14.03 -13.09 6.26
CA PRO A 32 -14.58 -13.28 7.60
C PRO A 32 -15.88 -12.50 7.79
N GLU A 33 -16.83 -13.09 8.52
CA GLU A 33 -18.10 -12.42 8.86
C GLU A 33 -17.85 -11.14 9.65
N GLY A 34 -18.67 -10.13 9.40
CA GLY A 34 -18.56 -8.83 10.05
C GLY A 34 -17.63 -7.83 9.36
N TYR A 35 -16.99 -8.22 8.26
CA TYR A 35 -16.20 -7.31 7.44
C TYR A 35 -16.89 -6.99 6.12
N GLU A 36 -16.74 -5.74 5.69
CA GLU A 36 -17.18 -5.28 4.39
C GLU A 36 -15.97 -5.02 3.48
N ILE A 37 -16.04 -5.49 2.25
CA ILE A 37 -15.02 -5.21 1.23
C ILE A 37 -14.98 -3.71 0.95
N ALA A 38 -13.79 -3.16 0.91
CA ALA A 38 -13.59 -1.76 0.57
C ALA A 38 -14.10 -1.46 -0.84
N THR A 39 -14.87 -0.41 -0.97
CA THR A 39 -15.38 0.06 -2.27
C THR A 39 -14.23 0.45 -3.21
N LYS A 40 -14.49 0.42 -4.53
CA LYS A 40 -13.51 0.86 -5.54
C LYS A 40 -13.01 2.29 -5.26
N ASN A 41 -13.90 3.17 -4.82
CA ASN A 41 -13.54 4.56 -4.48
C ASN A 41 -12.61 4.64 -3.25
N ALA A 42 -12.87 3.86 -2.20
CA ALA A 42 -12.00 3.82 -1.03
C ALA A 42 -10.60 3.26 -1.38
N ARG A 43 -10.55 2.23 -2.22
CA ARG A 43 -9.29 1.68 -2.74
C ARG A 43 -8.56 2.68 -3.63
N PHE A 44 -9.27 3.38 -4.50
CA PHE A 44 -8.69 4.44 -5.34
C PHE A 44 -8.14 5.59 -4.48
N LEU A 45 -8.89 6.03 -3.47
CA LEU A 45 -8.44 7.06 -2.54
C LEU A 45 -7.17 6.62 -1.79
N ALA A 46 -7.12 5.38 -1.30
CA ALA A 46 -5.93 4.84 -0.65
C ALA A 46 -4.71 4.87 -1.58
N TRP A 47 -4.89 4.42 -2.81
CA TRP A 47 -3.84 4.46 -3.82
C TRP A 47 -3.41 5.88 -4.15
N LEU A 48 -4.35 6.79 -4.37
CA LEU A 48 -4.07 8.19 -4.70
C LEU A 48 -3.28 8.89 -3.59
N MET A 49 -3.67 8.68 -2.32
CA MET A 49 -2.94 9.27 -1.19
C MET A 49 -1.52 8.73 -1.05
N ASN A 50 -1.33 7.42 -1.24
CA ASN A 50 0.01 6.83 -1.27
C ASN A 50 0.84 7.38 -2.45
N PHE A 51 0.21 7.53 -3.60
CA PHE A 51 0.85 8.09 -4.78
C PHE A 51 1.27 9.54 -4.55
N VAL A 52 0.36 10.39 -4.09
CA VAL A 52 0.64 11.81 -3.81
C VAL A 52 1.75 11.95 -2.78
N TRP A 53 1.74 11.13 -1.73
CA TRP A 53 2.79 11.13 -0.73
C TRP A 53 4.15 10.76 -1.33
N ASN A 54 4.24 9.58 -1.92
CA ASN A 54 5.52 9.05 -2.40
C ASN A 54 6.07 9.88 -3.58
N PHE A 55 5.23 10.26 -4.52
CA PHE A 55 5.63 11.05 -5.68
C PHE A 55 5.88 12.52 -5.31
N GLY A 56 5.06 13.09 -4.44
CA GLY A 56 5.22 14.46 -3.96
C GLY A 56 6.53 14.65 -3.19
N VAL A 57 6.86 13.70 -2.31
CA VAL A 57 8.13 13.71 -1.58
C VAL A 57 9.32 13.58 -2.53
N LEU A 58 9.25 12.68 -3.52
CA LEU A 58 10.30 12.52 -4.51
C LEU A 58 10.47 13.77 -5.37
N SER A 59 9.38 14.38 -5.81
CA SER A 59 9.40 15.61 -6.61
C SER A 59 9.95 16.79 -5.82
N ALA A 60 9.54 16.94 -4.56
CA ALA A 60 10.05 17.98 -3.68
C ALA A 60 11.57 17.83 -3.45
N ALA A 61 12.03 16.60 -3.21
CA ALA A 61 13.46 16.32 -3.06
C ALA A 61 14.25 16.64 -4.34
N LEU A 62 13.70 16.33 -5.50
CA LEU A 62 14.32 16.65 -6.79
C LEU A 62 14.47 18.16 -6.97
N VAL A 63 13.40 18.93 -6.72
CA VAL A 63 13.43 20.41 -6.82
C VAL A 63 14.47 21.00 -5.89
N VAL A 64 14.51 20.56 -4.62
CA VAL A 64 15.48 21.05 -3.64
C VAL A 64 16.91 20.63 -4.05
N SER A 65 17.10 19.44 -4.60
CA SER A 65 18.41 18.95 -5.05
C SER A 65 18.96 19.75 -6.24
N VAL A 66 18.09 20.19 -7.14
CA VAL A 66 18.50 21.02 -8.30
C VAL A 66 18.78 22.46 -7.90
N SER A 67 18.06 22.98 -6.88
CA SER A 67 18.20 24.38 -6.42
C SER A 67 19.27 24.57 -5.35
N GLY A 68 19.73 23.50 -4.70
CA GLY A 68 20.62 23.57 -3.54
C GLY A 68 22.06 23.13 -3.80
N SER A 69 22.94 23.49 -2.88
CA SER A 69 24.36 23.14 -2.91
C SER A 69 24.65 21.69 -2.44
N THR A 70 23.68 21.04 -1.79
CA THR A 70 23.84 19.68 -1.22
C THR A 70 22.70 18.76 -1.64
N PRO A 71 22.75 18.20 -2.86
CA PRO A 71 21.65 17.39 -3.39
C PRO A 71 21.41 16.06 -2.66
N THR A 72 22.40 15.55 -1.94
CA THR A 72 22.37 14.24 -1.26
C THR A 72 21.40 14.22 -0.08
N LEU A 73 21.34 15.27 0.72
CA LEU A 73 20.52 15.29 1.93
C LEU A 73 19.01 15.22 1.64
N PRO A 74 18.44 16.03 0.72
CA PRO A 74 17.05 15.91 0.32
C PRO A 74 16.71 14.54 -0.27
N ALA A 75 17.62 13.95 -1.06
CA ALA A 75 17.41 12.62 -1.64
C ALA A 75 17.35 11.53 -0.57
N ILE A 76 18.23 11.55 0.42
CA ILE A 76 18.20 10.62 1.56
C ILE A 76 16.91 10.81 2.37
N ALA A 77 16.52 12.03 2.68
CA ALA A 77 15.28 12.31 3.41
C ALA A 77 14.05 11.77 2.65
N ALA A 78 13.96 12.01 1.34
CA ALA A 78 12.89 11.48 0.51
C ALA A 78 12.85 9.96 0.51
N LEU A 79 14.01 9.31 0.36
CA LEU A 79 14.11 7.85 0.41
C LEU A 79 13.61 7.29 1.73
N LEU A 80 14.03 7.88 2.87
CA LEU A 80 13.58 7.47 4.20
C LEU A 80 12.07 7.66 4.37
N MET A 81 11.49 8.75 3.88
CA MET A 81 10.04 8.99 3.95
C MET A 81 9.25 7.99 3.09
N ILE A 82 9.74 7.65 1.91
CA ILE A 82 9.12 6.64 1.03
C ILE A 82 9.22 5.25 1.68
N ILE A 83 10.39 4.85 2.16
CA ILE A 83 10.60 3.58 2.87
C ILE A 83 9.68 3.50 4.09
N THR A 84 9.53 4.58 4.84
CA THR A 84 8.64 4.62 6.00
C THR A 84 7.19 4.33 5.60
N ASN A 85 6.67 4.94 4.54
CA ASN A 85 5.31 4.69 4.08
C ASN A 85 5.12 3.31 3.43
N VAL A 86 6.12 2.81 2.71
CA VAL A 86 6.00 1.57 1.93
C VAL A 86 6.29 0.33 2.78
N PHE A 87 7.16 0.44 3.78
CA PHE A 87 7.62 -0.69 4.60
C PHE A 87 7.30 -0.54 6.08
N VAL A 88 7.80 0.52 6.73
CA VAL A 88 7.77 0.62 8.19
C VAL A 88 6.34 0.67 8.71
N ILE A 89 5.54 1.59 8.19
CA ILE A 89 4.14 1.75 8.62
C ILE A 89 3.32 0.49 8.33
N PRO A 90 3.35 -0.13 7.13
CA PRO A 90 2.64 -1.37 6.85
C PRO A 90 3.07 -2.56 7.72
N ILE A 91 4.36 -2.72 8.00
CA ILE A 91 4.84 -3.78 8.89
C ILE A 91 4.28 -3.59 10.31
N MET A 92 4.31 -2.37 10.83
CA MET A 92 3.84 -2.09 12.19
C MET A 92 2.32 -2.15 12.33
N THR A 93 1.59 -1.61 11.35
CA THR A 93 0.14 -1.35 11.48
C THR A 93 -0.73 -2.20 10.56
N GLY A 94 -0.16 -2.85 9.53
CA GLY A 94 -0.89 -3.50 8.45
C GLY A 94 -1.57 -2.51 7.50
N ARG A 95 -1.23 -1.23 7.56
CA ARG A 95 -1.85 -0.15 6.78
C ARG A 95 -0.77 0.78 6.23
N THR A 96 -1.05 1.40 5.10
CA THR A 96 -0.28 2.53 4.58
C THR A 96 -0.91 3.85 5.01
N LEU A 97 -0.26 4.97 4.75
CA LEU A 97 -0.86 6.30 4.97
C LEU A 97 -2.17 6.45 4.17
N GLY A 98 -2.20 6.00 2.92
CA GLY A 98 -3.41 6.03 2.11
C GLY A 98 -4.54 5.18 2.71
N ASN A 99 -4.22 4.03 3.29
CA ASN A 99 -5.21 3.18 3.96
C ASN A 99 -5.73 3.81 5.26
N PHE A 100 -4.91 4.56 5.98
CA PHE A 100 -5.39 5.33 7.13
C PHE A 100 -6.40 6.41 6.71
N ILE A 101 -6.09 7.17 5.68
CA ILE A 101 -6.97 8.25 5.17
C ILE A 101 -8.28 7.69 4.62
N SER A 102 -8.21 6.59 3.87
CA SER A 102 -9.40 5.93 3.30
C SER A 102 -10.19 5.07 4.30
N ARG A 103 -9.72 4.96 5.54
CA ARG A 103 -10.29 4.12 6.62
C ARG A 103 -10.40 2.65 6.22
N THR A 104 -9.42 2.16 5.47
CA THR A 104 -9.36 0.78 5.02
C THR A 104 -8.19 0.04 5.68
N ARG A 105 -8.23 -1.29 5.67
CA ARG A 105 -7.13 -2.14 6.12
C ARG A 105 -7.10 -3.45 5.34
N TYR A 106 -5.94 -4.04 5.23
CA TYR A 106 -5.80 -5.39 4.72
C TYR A 106 -5.93 -6.41 5.85
N ILE A 107 -6.70 -7.45 5.60
CA ILE A 107 -6.84 -8.62 6.47
C ILE A 107 -6.72 -9.90 5.64
N THR A 108 -6.36 -11.01 6.30
CA THR A 108 -6.46 -12.36 5.73
C THR A 108 -7.77 -13.03 6.16
N ALA A 109 -8.07 -14.21 5.61
CA ALA A 109 -9.20 -15.04 6.05
C ALA A 109 -9.18 -15.36 7.56
N ASN A 110 -8.03 -15.30 8.21
CA ASN A 110 -7.87 -15.51 9.66
C ASN A 110 -7.93 -14.20 10.47
N GLU A 111 -8.45 -13.12 9.90
CA GLU A 111 -8.52 -11.78 10.50
C GLU A 111 -7.15 -11.19 10.90
N SER A 112 -6.08 -11.83 10.51
CA SER A 112 -4.71 -11.39 10.79
C SER A 112 -4.24 -10.36 9.77
N LYS A 113 -3.16 -9.67 10.09
CA LYS A 113 -2.46 -8.83 9.12
C LYS A 113 -1.86 -9.72 8.02
N PRO A 114 -1.93 -9.31 6.74
CA PRO A 114 -1.20 -9.99 5.68
C PRO A 114 0.30 -9.99 5.92
N ASN A 115 1.00 -10.88 5.22
CA ASN A 115 2.46 -10.89 5.22
C ASN A 115 3.00 -9.50 4.82
N PRO A 116 4.05 -8.98 5.49
CA PRO A 116 4.70 -7.71 5.13
C PRO A 116 5.09 -7.60 3.65
N VAL A 117 5.46 -8.73 3.01
CA VAL A 117 5.75 -8.79 1.57
C VAL A 117 4.54 -8.39 0.73
N HIS A 118 3.31 -8.79 1.13
CA HIS A 118 2.07 -8.35 0.47
C HIS A 118 1.97 -6.82 0.49
N GLY A 119 2.13 -6.21 1.67
CA GLY A 119 2.03 -4.75 1.82
C GLY A 119 3.05 -4.02 0.94
N PHE A 120 4.29 -4.52 0.89
CA PHE A 120 5.32 -4.01 0.00
C PHE A 120 4.92 -4.11 -1.48
N LEU A 121 4.52 -5.29 -1.95
CA LEU A 121 4.18 -5.51 -3.35
C LEU A 121 2.98 -4.66 -3.78
N VAL A 122 1.91 -4.62 -3.00
CA VAL A 122 0.71 -3.83 -3.31
C VAL A 122 1.02 -2.32 -3.40
N ASN A 123 1.86 -1.81 -2.49
CA ASN A 123 2.25 -0.40 -2.51
C ASN A 123 3.22 -0.09 -3.64
N SER A 124 4.15 -1.00 -3.92
CA SER A 124 5.14 -0.84 -4.98
C SER A 124 4.51 -0.87 -6.37
N VAL A 125 3.45 -1.65 -6.61
CA VAL A 125 2.81 -1.77 -7.92
C VAL A 125 2.26 -0.42 -8.42
N GLY A 126 1.71 0.40 -7.52
CA GLY A 126 1.28 1.76 -7.87
C GLY A 126 2.44 2.64 -8.34
N LEU A 127 3.54 2.60 -7.60
CA LEU A 127 4.79 3.30 -7.95
C LEU A 127 5.45 2.70 -9.19
N MET A 128 5.50 1.37 -9.31
CA MET A 128 6.10 0.66 -10.43
C MET A 128 5.48 1.04 -11.77
N GLY A 129 4.16 1.17 -11.86
CA GLY A 129 3.48 1.54 -13.11
C GLY A 129 3.92 2.93 -13.60
N LEU A 130 4.04 3.89 -12.70
CA LEU A 130 4.46 5.24 -13.05
C LEU A 130 5.95 5.34 -13.32
N THR A 131 6.77 4.68 -12.49
CA THR A 131 8.21 4.57 -12.70
C THR A 131 8.49 3.88 -14.03
N GLY A 132 7.77 2.80 -14.33
CA GLY A 132 7.86 2.09 -15.61
C GLY A 132 7.52 2.99 -16.79
N PHE A 133 6.43 3.75 -16.72
CA PHE A 133 6.07 4.71 -17.75
C PHE A 133 7.13 5.81 -17.91
N GLY A 134 7.62 6.37 -16.80
CA GLY A 134 8.70 7.36 -16.82
C GLY A 134 9.97 6.83 -17.46
N LEU A 135 10.37 5.59 -17.13
CA LEU A 135 11.52 4.93 -17.76
C LEU A 135 11.32 4.76 -19.28
N VAL A 136 10.13 4.30 -19.69
CA VAL A 136 9.80 4.15 -21.13
C VAL A 136 9.95 5.48 -21.85
N VAL A 137 9.33 6.55 -21.35
CA VAL A 137 9.37 7.87 -21.99
C VAL A 137 10.80 8.44 -22.02
N PHE A 138 11.50 8.36 -20.88
CA PHE A 138 12.86 8.90 -20.78
C PHE A 138 13.83 8.18 -21.70
N PHE A 139 13.87 6.85 -21.65
CA PHE A 139 14.82 6.09 -22.44
C PHE A 139 14.42 5.97 -23.92
N MET A 140 13.14 6.07 -24.27
CA MET A 140 12.76 6.27 -25.66
C MET A 140 13.29 7.60 -26.22
N GLY A 141 13.17 8.70 -25.45
CA GLY A 141 13.79 9.97 -25.85
C GLY A 141 15.30 9.84 -26.07
N ARG A 142 16.01 9.16 -25.17
CA ARG A 142 17.47 8.96 -25.27
C ARG A 142 17.89 8.09 -26.46
N LEU A 143 17.07 7.17 -26.94
CA LEU A 143 17.36 6.40 -28.15
C LEU A 143 17.50 7.27 -29.40
N PHE A 144 16.80 8.41 -29.44
CA PHE A 144 16.85 9.34 -30.56
C PHE A 144 17.91 10.44 -30.40
N ASP A 145 18.29 10.78 -29.15
CA ASP A 145 19.14 11.94 -28.85
C ASP A 145 20.63 11.62 -28.78
N ASP A 146 21.02 10.44 -28.28
CA ASP A 146 22.42 10.12 -27.94
C ASP A 146 23.26 9.54 -29.08
N GLY A 147 22.77 9.57 -30.32
CA GLY A 147 23.51 9.02 -31.47
C GLY A 147 23.93 7.55 -31.31
N GLY A 148 23.21 6.80 -30.48
CA GLY A 148 23.42 5.36 -30.27
C GLY A 148 24.47 4.96 -29.23
N LYS A 149 25.16 5.90 -28.58
CA LYS A 149 26.23 5.60 -27.60
C LYS A 149 25.74 4.86 -26.37
N LEU A 150 24.52 5.16 -25.90
CA LEU A 150 23.89 4.51 -24.74
C LEU A 150 22.81 3.50 -25.13
N LEU A 151 22.79 3.06 -26.39
CA LEU A 151 21.77 2.17 -26.93
C LEU A 151 21.53 0.92 -26.08
N PRO A 152 22.55 0.14 -25.64
CA PRO A 152 22.32 -1.07 -24.85
C PRO A 152 21.68 -0.78 -23.49
N VAL A 153 22.15 0.26 -22.80
CA VAL A 153 21.63 0.68 -21.49
C VAL A 153 20.20 1.18 -21.61
N SER A 154 19.92 2.00 -22.62
CA SER A 154 18.58 2.52 -22.87
C SER A 154 17.59 1.40 -23.19
N LEU A 155 17.98 0.39 -23.96
CA LEU A 155 17.13 -0.78 -24.26
C LEU A 155 16.81 -1.59 -23.00
N VAL A 156 17.79 -1.83 -22.12
CA VAL A 156 17.55 -2.56 -20.86
C VAL A 156 16.54 -1.83 -19.98
N PHE A 157 16.73 -0.53 -19.76
CA PHE A 157 15.78 0.26 -18.94
C PHE A 157 14.41 0.43 -19.59
N LEU A 158 14.35 0.52 -20.92
CA LEU A 158 13.09 0.49 -21.66
C LEU A 158 12.32 -0.81 -21.43
N LEU A 159 13.00 -1.96 -21.53
CA LEU A 159 12.40 -3.27 -21.27
C LEU A 159 11.90 -3.39 -19.82
N ILE A 160 12.70 -2.96 -18.84
CA ILE A 160 12.29 -2.91 -17.45
C ILE A 160 11.03 -2.05 -17.28
N GLY A 161 11.03 -0.86 -17.88
CA GLY A 161 9.86 0.03 -17.86
C GLY A 161 8.61 -0.60 -18.44
N LEU A 162 8.72 -1.27 -19.59
CA LEU A 162 7.60 -2.00 -20.22
C LEU A 162 7.07 -3.13 -19.33
N VAL A 163 7.95 -3.93 -18.72
CA VAL A 163 7.55 -4.99 -17.78
C VAL A 163 6.77 -4.42 -16.59
N LEU A 164 7.22 -3.31 -16.02
CA LEU A 164 6.53 -2.66 -14.91
C LEU A 164 5.15 -2.12 -15.30
N VAL A 165 5.02 -1.52 -16.50
CA VAL A 165 3.73 -1.07 -17.04
C VAL A 165 2.78 -2.26 -17.25
N ILE A 166 3.26 -3.33 -17.87
CA ILE A 166 2.47 -4.54 -18.13
C ILE A 166 1.99 -5.15 -16.79
N ALA A 167 2.88 -5.30 -15.80
CA ALA A 167 2.52 -5.80 -14.48
C ALA A 167 1.42 -4.95 -13.83
N ARG A 168 1.47 -3.64 -13.98
CA ARG A 168 0.44 -2.72 -13.48
C ARG A 168 -0.90 -2.89 -14.19
N ILE A 169 -0.89 -3.07 -15.51
CA ILE A 169 -2.09 -3.31 -16.31
C ILE A 169 -2.74 -4.64 -15.89
N ILE A 170 -1.94 -5.70 -15.73
CA ILE A 170 -2.41 -7.01 -15.28
C ILE A 170 -3.08 -6.90 -13.90
N ASP A 171 -2.41 -6.29 -12.91
CA ASP A 171 -2.99 -6.08 -11.58
C ASP A 171 -4.30 -5.28 -11.63
N GLY A 172 -4.37 -4.25 -12.48
CA GLY A 172 -5.58 -3.48 -12.70
C GLY A 172 -6.74 -4.31 -13.29
N ARG A 173 -6.43 -5.22 -14.21
CA ARG A 173 -7.43 -6.16 -14.80
C ARG A 173 -7.96 -7.13 -13.74
N PHE A 174 -7.08 -7.71 -12.92
CA PHE A 174 -7.52 -8.56 -11.81
C PHE A 174 -8.47 -7.82 -10.87
N LYS A 175 -8.11 -6.59 -10.46
CA LYS A 175 -8.97 -5.76 -9.60
C LYS A 175 -10.33 -5.44 -10.22
N SER A 176 -10.39 -5.20 -11.53
CA SER A 176 -11.65 -4.86 -12.20
C SER A 176 -12.57 -6.07 -12.37
N ASN A 177 -12.02 -7.27 -12.52
CA ASN A 177 -12.76 -8.49 -12.78
C ASN A 177 -13.10 -9.28 -11.49
N SER A 178 -12.52 -8.91 -10.35
CA SER A 178 -12.79 -9.56 -9.07
C SER A 178 -14.00 -8.94 -8.39
N ASP A 179 -14.97 -9.74 -7.99
CA ASP A 179 -16.13 -9.31 -7.18
C ASP A 179 -15.70 -8.74 -5.83
N GLN A 180 -14.52 -9.14 -5.35
CA GLN A 180 -13.92 -8.67 -4.10
C GLN A 180 -12.95 -7.50 -4.31
N ASN A 181 -12.88 -6.95 -5.51
CA ASN A 181 -11.91 -5.90 -5.88
C ASN A 181 -10.45 -6.25 -5.56
N GLN A 182 -10.11 -7.55 -5.53
CA GLN A 182 -8.75 -8.01 -5.25
C GLN A 182 -7.85 -7.86 -6.48
N GLY A 183 -6.65 -7.35 -6.27
CA GLY A 183 -5.58 -7.40 -7.26
C GLY A 183 -4.87 -8.75 -7.28
N LEU A 184 -3.97 -8.94 -8.23
CA LEU A 184 -3.17 -10.16 -8.34
C LEU A 184 -2.45 -10.50 -7.04
N TYR A 185 -1.82 -9.53 -6.41
CA TYR A 185 -1.08 -9.74 -5.14
C TYR A 185 -2.01 -9.97 -3.96
N ASP A 186 -3.19 -9.34 -3.92
CA ASP A 186 -4.20 -9.62 -2.90
C ASP A 186 -4.62 -11.09 -2.95
N MET A 187 -4.83 -11.62 -4.16
CA MET A 187 -5.21 -13.02 -4.37
C MET A 187 -4.09 -13.99 -3.98
N LEU A 188 -2.83 -13.69 -4.36
CA LEU A 188 -1.67 -14.54 -4.04
C LEU A 188 -1.46 -14.69 -2.53
N PHE A 189 -1.77 -13.68 -1.74
CA PHE A 189 -1.59 -13.68 -0.30
C PHE A 189 -2.89 -13.92 0.49
N GLY A 190 -4.00 -14.21 -0.20
CA GLY A 190 -5.31 -14.37 0.42
C GLY A 190 -5.73 -13.16 1.26
N ALA A 191 -5.40 -11.97 0.78
CA ALA A 191 -5.64 -10.71 1.47
C ALA A 191 -6.89 -10.00 0.93
N PHE A 192 -7.64 -9.37 1.82
CA PHE A 192 -8.84 -8.60 1.52
C PHE A 192 -8.64 -7.17 2.00
N LEU A 193 -8.96 -6.20 1.16
CA LEU A 193 -9.05 -4.81 1.61
C LEU A 193 -10.46 -4.55 2.13
N VAL A 194 -10.58 -4.27 3.42
CA VAL A 194 -11.86 -4.05 4.12
C VAL A 194 -11.93 -2.64 4.72
N LYS A 195 -13.16 -2.23 5.01
CA LYS A 195 -13.41 -1.00 5.75
C LYS A 195 -13.21 -1.18 7.25
#